data_f7015f76626a9e5f6813e2ef02ee0538
#
_entry.id   f7015f76626a9e5f6813e2ef02ee0538
#
_cell.length_a   1.000
_cell.length_b   1.000
_cell.length_c   1.000
_cell.angle_alpha   90.00
_cell.angle_beta   90.00
_cell.angle_gamma   90.00
#
_symmetry.space_group_name_H-M   'P 1'
#
loop_
_entity.id
_entity.type
_entity.pdbx_description
1 polymer ?
#
loop_
_entity_poly.entity_id
_entity_poly.type
_entity_poly.pdbx_seq_one_letter_code
_entity_poly.pdbx_strand_id
1 'polypeptide(L)'
;MRHGLEISCGGASVAVSTLVELGEHAERAGWDGVFLEDYLIHYSGDEPFTYDPWLVLAAIAGRTGRVRLGTTVTALPRRRPAKLAREVLTLDHLSAGRATVAVGVGDPATGAWPRSVSRPRCPCGPRCSTRVSIC
;
A
#
# COMPACT_ATOMS: atom_id res chain seq x y z
N MET A 1 21.85 -7.29 -2.44
CA MET A 1 20.61 -7.37 -1.66
C MET A 1 19.79 -6.16 -2.04
N ARG A 2 18.45 -6.26 -2.13
CA ARG A 2 17.57 -5.11 -2.44
C ARG A 2 16.84 -4.68 -1.16
N HIS A 3 16.69 -3.38 -0.98
CA HIS A 3 16.07 -2.80 0.21
C HIS A 3 14.89 -1.91 -0.17
N GLY A 4 13.73 -2.17 0.42
CA GLY A 4 12.52 -1.35 0.26
C GLY A 4 12.23 -0.55 1.53
N LEU A 5 11.81 0.69 1.37
CA LEU A 5 11.29 1.53 2.44
C LEU A 5 9.77 1.38 2.48
N GLU A 6 9.22 1.05 3.64
CA GLU A 6 7.77 1.07 3.89
C GLU A 6 7.39 2.36 4.60
N ILE A 7 6.34 3.01 4.13
CA ILE A 7 5.86 4.30 4.66
C ILE A 7 4.37 4.17 4.94
N SER A 8 3.94 4.59 6.13
CA SER A 8 2.52 4.69 6.46
C SER A 8 1.88 5.88 5.74
N CYS A 9 0.70 5.65 5.15
CA CYS A 9 -0.14 6.69 4.56
C CYS A 9 -1.13 7.32 5.56
N GLY A 10 -0.95 7.08 6.87
CA GLY A 10 -1.87 7.53 7.91
C GLY A 10 -1.35 8.70 8.73
N GLY A 11 -2.30 9.41 9.33
CA GLY A 11 -2.07 10.50 10.27
C GLY A 11 -2.38 11.88 9.70
N ALA A 12 -3.25 12.63 10.38
CA ALA A 12 -3.67 13.97 9.98
C ALA A 12 -2.53 15.01 9.99
N SER A 13 -1.45 14.72 10.72
CA SER A 13 -0.29 15.60 10.83
C SER A 13 0.69 15.50 9.66
N VAL A 14 0.52 14.51 8.76
CA VAL A 14 1.42 14.29 7.63
C VAL A 14 0.77 14.76 6.35
N ALA A 15 1.33 15.77 5.71
CA ALA A 15 0.84 16.23 4.40
C ALA A 15 1.22 15.24 3.29
N VAL A 16 0.40 15.14 2.24
CA VAL A 16 0.72 14.31 1.05
C VAL A 16 2.06 14.71 0.43
N SER A 17 2.37 16.02 0.40
CA SER A 17 3.66 16.51 -0.08
C SER A 17 4.84 15.89 0.66
N THR A 18 4.72 15.71 1.98
CA THR A 18 5.76 15.07 2.79
C THR A 18 5.98 13.61 2.39
N LEU A 19 4.89 12.87 2.10
CA LEU A 19 5.01 11.48 1.61
C LEU A 19 5.72 11.42 0.25
N VAL A 20 5.43 12.38 -0.63
CA VAL A 20 6.10 12.48 -1.94
C VAL A 20 7.58 12.81 -1.77
N GLU A 21 7.91 13.77 -0.91
CA GLU A 21 9.29 14.13 -0.58
C GLU A 21 10.07 12.96 0.03
N LEU A 22 9.44 12.17 0.91
CA LEU A 22 10.05 10.95 1.47
C LEU A 22 10.39 9.94 0.36
N GLY A 23 9.50 9.77 -0.63
CA GLY A 23 9.76 8.93 -1.80
C GLY A 23 10.98 9.39 -2.60
N GLU A 24 11.12 10.69 -2.84
CA GLU A 24 12.30 11.27 -3.49
C GLU A 24 13.58 11.10 -2.65
N HIS A 25 13.48 11.31 -1.34
CA HIS A 25 14.61 11.13 -0.44
C HIS A 25 15.07 9.67 -0.39
N ALA A 26 14.13 8.73 -0.37
CA ALA A 26 14.43 7.30 -0.43
C ALA A 26 15.24 6.96 -1.70
N GLU A 27 14.81 7.46 -2.86
CA GLU A 27 15.55 7.26 -4.10
C GLU A 27 16.96 7.84 -4.06
N ARG A 28 17.09 9.07 -3.57
CA ARG A 28 18.42 9.73 -3.40
C ARG A 28 19.31 9.02 -2.40
N ALA A 29 18.73 8.43 -1.36
CA ALA A 29 19.45 7.65 -0.35
C ALA A 29 19.83 6.23 -0.82
N GLY A 30 19.45 5.85 -2.04
CA GLY A 30 19.86 4.58 -2.62
C GLY A 30 18.93 3.40 -2.34
N TRP A 31 17.72 3.62 -1.82
CA TRP A 31 16.71 2.58 -1.68
C TRP A 31 16.28 2.03 -3.04
N ASP A 32 15.94 0.74 -3.09
CA ASP A 32 15.50 0.06 -4.32
C ASP A 32 13.99 0.13 -4.53
N GLY A 33 13.22 0.39 -3.48
CA GLY A 33 11.77 0.50 -3.55
C GLY A 33 11.17 1.36 -2.46
N VAL A 34 10.00 1.93 -2.76
CA VAL A 34 9.14 2.66 -1.82
C VAL A 34 7.77 1.99 -1.84
N PHE A 35 7.31 1.59 -0.68
CA PHE A 35 6.06 0.86 -0.50
C PHE A 35 5.19 1.59 0.51
N LEU A 36 3.89 1.66 0.22
CA LEU A 36 2.92 2.32 1.09
C LEU A 36 1.95 1.32 1.69
N GLU A 37 1.59 1.53 2.96
CA GLU A 37 0.53 0.77 3.61
C GLU A 37 -0.84 1.13 3.03
N ASP A 38 -1.72 0.13 2.80
CA ASP A 38 -3.10 0.31 2.33
C ASP A 38 -4.08 0.08 3.49
N TYR A 39 -4.05 0.97 4.48
CA TYR A 39 -5.03 0.98 5.58
C TYR A 39 -6.15 1.99 5.30
N LEU A 40 -7.39 1.67 5.73
CA LEU A 40 -8.50 2.63 5.72
C LEU A 40 -8.52 3.48 7.00
N ILE A 41 -8.05 2.91 8.11
CA ILE A 41 -8.02 3.55 9.42
C ILE A 41 -6.64 3.30 10.03
N HIS A 42 -5.98 4.36 10.44
CA HIS A 42 -4.72 4.26 11.17
C HIS A 42 -4.99 4.12 12.68
N TYR A 43 -4.29 3.16 13.34
CA TYR A 43 -4.57 2.82 14.74
C TYR A 43 -3.95 3.77 15.77
N SER A 44 -2.99 4.57 15.39
CA SER A 44 -2.29 5.44 16.32
C SER A 44 -2.82 6.86 16.25
N GLY A 45 -3.66 7.22 17.22
CA GLY A 45 -4.13 8.58 17.42
C GLY A 45 -5.65 8.76 17.29
N ASP A 46 -6.11 9.94 17.66
CA ASP A 46 -7.53 10.32 17.68
C ASP A 46 -8.12 10.57 16.28
N GLU A 47 -7.31 10.48 15.22
CA GLU A 47 -7.73 10.78 13.84
C GLU A 47 -7.53 9.59 12.90
N PRO A 48 -8.61 8.92 12.51
CA PRO A 48 -8.57 7.76 11.61
C PRO A 48 -8.43 8.16 10.12
N PHE A 49 -7.57 9.12 9.82
CA PHE A 49 -7.41 9.61 8.46
C PHE A 49 -6.24 8.92 7.75
N THR A 50 -6.49 8.39 6.54
CA THR A 50 -5.46 7.84 5.66
C THR A 50 -5.63 8.35 4.25
N TYR A 51 -4.52 8.53 3.53
CA TYR A 51 -4.54 8.82 2.11
C TYR A 51 -4.66 7.53 1.29
N ASP A 52 -5.22 7.62 0.09
CA ASP A 52 -5.19 6.49 -0.84
C ASP A 52 -3.76 6.27 -1.34
N PRO A 53 -3.16 5.10 -1.08
CA PRO A 53 -1.76 4.84 -1.41
C PRO A 53 -1.49 4.85 -2.91
N TRP A 54 -2.44 4.44 -3.75
CA TRP A 54 -2.26 4.41 -5.20
C TRP A 54 -2.13 5.81 -5.81
N LEU A 55 -2.87 6.79 -5.25
CA LEU A 55 -2.75 8.19 -5.66
C LEU A 55 -1.42 8.80 -5.19
N VAL A 56 -1.00 8.49 -3.97
CA VAL A 56 0.31 8.96 -3.45
C VAL A 56 1.44 8.33 -4.25
N LEU A 57 1.39 7.03 -4.57
CA LEU A 57 2.39 6.36 -5.41
C LEU A 57 2.47 6.98 -6.82
N ALA A 58 1.34 7.38 -7.41
CA ALA A 58 1.34 8.08 -8.69
C ALA A 58 2.08 9.44 -8.62
N ALA A 59 1.89 10.18 -7.52
CA ALA A 59 2.63 11.42 -7.28
C ALA A 59 4.14 11.17 -7.10
N ILE A 60 4.52 10.14 -6.33
CA ILE A 60 5.93 9.73 -6.17
C ILE A 60 6.53 9.27 -7.51
N ALA A 61 5.76 8.56 -8.34
CA ALA A 61 6.22 8.11 -9.66
C ALA A 61 6.65 9.27 -10.57
N GLY A 62 5.92 10.40 -10.50
CA GLY A 62 6.24 11.62 -11.26
C GLY A 62 7.50 12.35 -10.77
N ARG A 63 8.02 12.02 -9.60
CA ARG A 63 9.17 12.66 -8.96
C ARG A 63 10.40 11.74 -8.82
N THR A 64 10.27 10.47 -9.20
CA THR A 64 11.32 9.46 -9.10
C THR A 64 11.52 8.75 -10.43
N GLY A 65 12.71 8.18 -10.64
CA GLY A 65 13.07 7.52 -11.91
C GLY A 65 13.52 6.07 -11.76
N ARG A 66 13.84 5.60 -10.55
CA ARG A 66 14.51 4.32 -10.34
C ARG A 66 13.79 3.39 -9.36
N VAL A 67 13.31 3.91 -8.23
CA VAL A 67 12.71 3.08 -7.17
C VAL A 67 11.46 2.36 -7.64
N ARG A 68 11.30 1.11 -7.23
CA ARG A 68 10.05 0.38 -7.38
C ARG A 68 8.97 0.97 -6.47
N LEU A 69 7.73 0.93 -6.93
CA LEU A 69 6.60 1.57 -6.27
C LEU A 69 5.46 0.57 -6.09
N GLY A 70 4.92 0.47 -4.89
CA GLY A 70 3.82 -0.44 -4.63
C GLY A 70 3.24 -0.32 -3.24
N THR A 71 2.36 -1.24 -2.89
CA THR A 71 1.75 -1.31 -1.56
C THR A 71 2.18 -2.56 -0.80
N THR A 72 2.20 -2.48 0.51
CA THR A 72 2.54 -3.57 1.44
C THR A 72 1.47 -3.78 2.52
N VAL A 73 0.28 -4.28 2.18
CA VAL A 73 -0.16 -4.85 0.91
C VAL A 73 -1.50 -4.24 0.49
N THR A 74 -1.91 -4.38 -0.77
CA THR A 74 -3.28 -4.07 -1.17
C THR A 74 -4.25 -5.14 -0.67
N ALA A 75 -5.24 -4.75 0.12
CA ALA A 75 -6.28 -5.65 0.62
C ALA A 75 -7.34 -5.90 -0.46
N LEU A 76 -7.19 -7.01 -1.22
CA LEU A 76 -8.08 -7.35 -2.34
C LEU A 76 -9.57 -7.35 -2.00
N PRO A 77 -10.03 -7.86 -0.84
CA PRO A 77 -11.45 -7.88 -0.52
C PRO A 77 -12.12 -6.50 -0.45
N ARG A 78 -11.33 -5.44 -0.28
CA ARG A 78 -11.82 -4.05 -0.26
C ARG A 78 -11.82 -3.38 -1.63
N ARG A 79 -11.19 -3.99 -2.63
CA ARG A 79 -10.97 -3.39 -3.95
C ARG A 79 -11.87 -4.05 -4.99
N ARG A 80 -12.41 -3.26 -5.90
CA ARG A 80 -13.05 -3.77 -7.12
C ARG A 80 -11.95 -4.18 -8.10
N PRO A 81 -11.89 -5.45 -8.56
CA PRO A 81 -10.77 -5.94 -9.36
C PRO A 81 -10.48 -5.09 -10.60
N ALA A 82 -11.50 -4.71 -11.35
CA ALA A 82 -11.33 -3.88 -12.55
C ALA A 82 -10.77 -2.48 -12.23
N LYS A 83 -11.15 -1.90 -11.08
CA LYS A 83 -10.62 -0.60 -10.64
C LYS A 83 -9.15 -0.73 -10.27
N LEU A 84 -8.79 -1.73 -9.46
CA LEU A 84 -7.41 -1.99 -9.07
C LEU A 84 -6.52 -2.27 -10.28
N ALA A 85 -6.97 -3.09 -11.22
CA ALA A 85 -6.22 -3.37 -12.44
C ALA A 85 -5.89 -2.08 -13.23
N ARG A 86 -6.83 -1.15 -13.31
CA ARG A 86 -6.60 0.15 -13.97
C ARG A 86 -5.64 1.05 -13.18
N GLU A 87 -5.71 1.04 -11.86
CA GLU A 87 -4.78 1.78 -11.00
C GLU A 87 -3.35 1.27 -11.16
N VAL A 88 -3.18 -0.06 -11.09
CA VAL A 88 -1.89 -0.72 -11.30
C VAL A 88 -1.32 -0.40 -12.68
N LEU A 89 -2.11 -0.59 -13.73
CA LEU A 89 -1.69 -0.31 -15.11
C LEU A 89 -1.27 1.15 -15.28
N THR A 90 -2.05 2.07 -14.71
CA THR A 90 -1.75 3.51 -14.79
C THR A 90 -0.44 3.83 -14.08
N LEU A 91 -0.26 3.31 -12.86
CA LEU A 91 0.99 3.49 -12.11
C LEU A 91 2.19 2.89 -12.85
N ASP A 92 2.02 1.71 -13.46
CA ASP A 92 3.10 1.07 -14.21
C ASP A 92 3.52 1.92 -15.41
N HIS A 93 2.58 2.45 -16.18
CA HIS A 93 2.88 3.36 -17.28
C HIS A 93 3.50 4.68 -16.81
N LEU A 94 2.96 5.31 -15.75
CA LEU A 94 3.50 6.55 -15.18
C LEU A 94 4.93 6.38 -14.67
N SER A 95 5.22 5.21 -14.14
CA SER A 95 6.52 4.89 -13.54
C SER A 95 7.49 4.21 -14.52
N ALA A 96 7.13 4.03 -15.80
CA ALA A 96 7.94 3.31 -16.80
C ALA A 96 8.33 1.89 -16.35
N GLY A 97 7.34 1.09 -15.91
CA GLY A 97 7.51 -0.33 -15.56
C GLY A 97 8.04 -0.58 -14.15
N ARG A 98 7.91 0.38 -13.22
CA ARG A 98 8.39 0.24 -11.84
C ARG A 98 7.32 -0.18 -10.84
N ALA A 99 6.06 -0.35 -11.25
CA ALA A 99 5.01 -0.78 -10.36
C ALA A 99 5.27 -2.19 -9.81
N THR A 100 4.91 -2.39 -8.56
CA THR A 100 4.98 -3.68 -7.86
C THR A 100 3.67 -3.88 -7.13
N VAL A 101 3.05 -5.05 -7.31
CA VAL A 101 1.77 -5.36 -6.69
C VAL A 101 1.95 -6.46 -5.65
N ALA A 102 1.77 -6.10 -4.40
CA ALA A 102 1.63 -7.07 -3.32
C ALA A 102 0.18 -7.06 -2.84
N VAL A 103 -0.41 -8.24 -2.72
CA VAL A 103 -1.82 -8.39 -2.38
C VAL A 103 -2.01 -9.26 -1.15
N GLY A 104 -3.06 -8.97 -0.39
CA GLY A 104 -3.42 -9.72 0.79
C GLY A 104 -4.91 -9.66 1.08
N VAL A 105 -5.33 -10.32 2.16
CA VAL A 105 -6.72 -10.29 2.61
C VAL A 105 -7.06 -9.03 3.42
N GLY A 106 -6.05 -8.27 3.84
CA GLY A 106 -6.20 -7.14 4.74
C GLY A 106 -6.32 -7.57 6.21
N ASP A 107 -6.20 -6.61 7.11
CA ASP A 107 -6.42 -6.82 8.53
C ASP A 107 -7.87 -6.48 8.91
N PRO A 108 -8.66 -7.44 9.41
CA PRO A 108 -10.04 -7.19 9.85
C PRO A 108 -10.12 -6.22 11.04
N ALA A 109 -9.02 -6.05 11.79
CA ALA A 109 -8.98 -5.12 12.90
C ALA A 109 -8.90 -3.65 12.45
N THR A 110 -8.56 -3.35 11.20
CA THR A 110 -8.53 -1.98 10.65
C THR A 110 -9.92 -1.37 10.42
N GLY A 111 -10.99 -1.95 10.98
CA GLY A 111 -12.35 -1.43 10.90
C GLY A 111 -12.96 -1.42 9.48
N ALA A 112 -12.19 -1.82 8.49
CA ALA A 112 -12.57 -1.78 7.08
C ALA A 112 -13.48 -2.94 6.65
N TRP A 113 -13.71 -3.88 7.55
CA TRP A 113 -14.64 -4.98 7.31
C TRP A 113 -15.97 -4.64 7.98
N PRO A 114 -17.10 -4.66 7.25
CA PRO A 114 -18.41 -4.48 7.88
C PRO A 114 -18.56 -5.50 9.01
N ARG A 115 -18.94 -5.05 10.21
CA ARG A 115 -19.15 -5.94 11.38
C ARG A 115 -20.18 -7.04 11.12
N SER A 116 -20.97 -6.91 10.06
CA SER A 116 -21.98 -7.88 9.62
C SER A 116 -21.45 -8.99 8.72
N VAL A 117 -20.22 -8.91 8.22
CA VAL A 117 -19.62 -10.00 7.45
C VAL A 117 -18.89 -10.91 8.42
N SER A 118 -19.47 -12.06 8.72
CA SER A 118 -18.80 -13.13 9.44
C SER A 118 -17.47 -13.44 8.77
N ARG A 119 -16.38 -13.51 9.56
CA ARG A 119 -15.04 -13.88 9.06
C ARG A 119 -15.18 -15.11 8.17
N PRO A 120 -14.66 -15.07 6.92
CA PRO A 120 -14.58 -16.29 6.14
C PRO A 120 -13.80 -17.31 6.97
N ARG A 121 -14.43 -18.44 7.30
CA ARG A 121 -13.75 -19.52 8.01
C ARG A 121 -12.68 -20.05 7.06
N CYS A 122 -11.42 -19.81 7.40
CA CYS A 122 -10.34 -20.44 6.67
C CYS A 122 -10.49 -21.96 6.84
N PRO A 123 -10.59 -22.73 5.75
CA PRO A 123 -10.73 -24.20 5.86
C PRO A 123 -9.54 -24.88 6.54
N CYS A 124 -8.44 -24.17 6.74
CA CYS A 124 -7.20 -24.67 7.37
C CYS A 124 -7.11 -24.40 8.89
N GLY A 125 -8.15 -23.83 9.54
CA GLY A 125 -8.18 -23.62 11.00
C GLY A 125 -7.26 -22.48 11.50
N PRO A 126 -7.03 -22.37 12.81
CA PRO A 126 -6.41 -21.20 13.45
C PRO A 126 -4.90 -21.01 13.18
N ARG A 127 -4.29 -21.81 12.34
CA ARG A 127 -2.85 -21.74 11.99
C ARG A 127 -2.56 -21.13 10.61
N CYS A 128 -3.51 -20.44 10.01
CA CYS A 128 -3.25 -19.72 8.77
C CYS A 128 -2.48 -18.42 9.08
N SER A 129 -1.16 -18.53 9.23
CA SER A 129 -0.29 -17.36 9.17
C SER A 129 -0.24 -16.90 7.72
N THR A 130 -0.66 -15.68 7.46
CA THR A 130 -0.61 -15.05 6.14
C THR A 130 0.86 -14.93 5.72
N ARG A 131 1.37 -15.90 4.98
CA ARG A 131 2.65 -15.71 4.28
C ARG A 131 2.37 -14.90 3.03
N VAL A 132 2.82 -13.68 3.04
CA VAL A 132 2.91 -12.86 1.82
C VAL A 132 4.03 -13.44 0.98
N SER A 133 3.68 -14.05 -0.16
CA SER A 133 4.67 -14.42 -1.17
C SER A 133 4.86 -13.22 -2.09
N ILE A 134 6.04 -12.62 -2.02
CA ILE A 134 6.47 -11.60 -2.98
C ILE A 134 7.07 -12.36 -4.16
N CYS A 135 6.43 -12.26 -5.32
CA CYS A 135 7.00 -12.66 -6.61
C CYS A 135 7.86 -11.56 -7.19
#